data_55033b52cfc9a127973c98fd106bc741
#
_entry.id   55033b52cfc9a127973c98fd106bc741
#
_cell.length_a   1.000
_cell.length_b   1.000
_cell.length_c   1.000
_cell.angle_alpha   90.00
_cell.angle_beta   90.00
_cell.angle_gamma   90.00
#
_symmetry.space_group_name_H-M   'P 1'
#
loop_
_entity.id
_entity.type
_entity.pdbx_description
1 polymer ?
#
loop_
_entity_poly.entity_id
_entity_poly.type
_entity_poly.pdbx_seq_one_letter_code
_entity_poly.pdbx_strand_id
1 'polypeptide(L)'
;MIKIFDTHTHLNVDNFAGKEQEEIDFAAELGVTKMNIVGFDKPTIDKSLELSEQYDQLYSTIGWHPTEAGSYSQEIEDMIVSQLDNPKVVALGEIGLDYYWMEDPKEVQIEVFKRQIGLSKKHNLPFVVHTRDALEDTYDVIKEIGVGPRGGIMHSYSGSLEMAQKFVDLGMMISFSGVVTFKKALDVQEAAQNLPLDRILVETDAPYLAPVPKRGRENRTGYTRYVVDKIAELRGLTSEEVARATYDNAMRIFWLND
;
A
#
# COMPACT_ATOMS: atom_id res chain seq x y z
N MET A 1 -9.92 16.41 -15.93
CA MET A 1 -9.91 16.43 -14.44
C MET A 1 -8.98 15.31 -14.00
N ILE A 2 -8.03 15.60 -13.12
CA ILE A 2 -7.12 14.58 -12.56
C ILE A 2 -7.94 13.57 -11.76
N LYS A 3 -7.67 12.27 -11.99
CA LYS A 3 -8.14 11.17 -11.15
C LYS A 3 -6.93 10.50 -10.52
N ILE A 4 -6.91 10.34 -9.21
CA ILE A 4 -5.86 9.69 -8.45
C ILE A 4 -6.50 8.56 -7.65
N PHE A 5 -5.80 7.42 -7.57
CA PHE A 5 -6.11 6.34 -6.65
C PHE A 5 -5.05 6.33 -5.54
N ASP A 6 -5.45 6.60 -4.31
CA ASP A 6 -4.60 6.38 -3.14
C ASP A 6 -4.57 4.89 -2.81
N THR A 7 -3.46 4.22 -3.13
CA THR A 7 -3.38 2.75 -3.04
C THR A 7 -3.13 2.23 -1.63
N HIS A 8 -2.86 3.11 -0.65
CA HIS A 8 -2.64 2.71 0.73
C HIS A 8 -2.88 3.88 1.71
N THR A 9 -3.94 3.79 2.49
CA THR A 9 -4.26 4.75 3.54
C THR A 9 -4.96 4.05 4.71
N HIS A 10 -4.86 4.63 5.92
CA HIS A 10 -5.48 4.11 7.14
C HIS A 10 -6.61 5.02 7.62
N LEU A 11 -7.62 5.26 6.77
CA LEU A 11 -8.83 6.01 7.14
C LEU A 11 -9.63 5.31 8.27
N ASN A 12 -9.28 4.10 8.59
CA ASN A 12 -9.87 3.19 9.57
C ASN A 12 -9.24 3.27 10.98
N VAL A 13 -8.35 4.24 11.24
CA VAL A 13 -7.73 4.43 12.56
C VAL A 13 -8.35 5.60 13.33
N ASP A 14 -8.12 5.65 14.63
CA ASP A 14 -8.72 6.64 15.56
C ASP A 14 -8.50 8.09 15.15
N ASN A 15 -7.39 8.40 14.46
CA ASN A 15 -7.10 9.76 13.97
C ASN A 15 -8.24 10.33 13.10
N PHE A 16 -8.93 9.48 12.37
CA PHE A 16 -9.99 9.86 11.45
C PHE A 16 -11.39 9.51 11.95
N ALA A 17 -11.52 8.92 13.14
CA ALA A 17 -12.81 8.52 13.67
C ALA A 17 -13.82 9.68 13.71
N GLY A 18 -14.95 9.47 13.01
CA GLY A 18 -16.02 10.47 12.87
C GLY A 18 -15.73 11.60 11.86
N LYS A 19 -14.59 11.51 11.12
CA LYS A 19 -14.21 12.48 10.08
C LYS A 19 -14.07 11.83 8.70
N GLU A 20 -14.45 10.58 8.57
CA GLU A 20 -14.21 9.78 7.37
C GLU A 20 -14.82 10.46 6.13
N GLN A 21 -16.05 10.96 6.22
CA GLN A 21 -16.70 11.69 5.11
C GLN A 21 -15.95 12.99 4.78
N GLU A 22 -15.49 13.75 5.79
CA GLU A 22 -14.70 14.98 5.57
C GLU A 22 -13.39 14.68 4.85
N GLU A 23 -12.70 13.58 5.21
CA GLU A 23 -11.47 13.15 4.54
C GLU A 23 -11.71 12.72 3.10
N ILE A 24 -12.80 12.00 2.84
CA ILE A 24 -13.21 11.58 1.49
C ILE A 24 -13.52 12.80 0.61
N ASP A 25 -14.30 13.75 1.11
CA ASP A 25 -14.65 14.97 0.39
C ASP A 25 -13.41 15.82 0.10
N PHE A 26 -12.54 15.99 1.09
CA PHE A 26 -11.27 16.68 0.93
C PHE A 26 -10.35 16.01 -0.10
N ALA A 27 -10.28 14.68 -0.09
CA ALA A 27 -9.51 13.92 -1.07
C ALA A 27 -10.03 14.15 -2.50
N ALA A 28 -11.35 14.16 -2.68
CA ALA A 28 -12.00 14.43 -3.96
C ALA A 28 -11.70 15.83 -4.51
N GLU A 29 -11.64 16.85 -3.64
CA GLU A 29 -11.24 18.22 -4.04
C GLU A 29 -9.83 18.27 -4.65
N LEU A 30 -8.92 17.38 -4.22
CA LEU A 30 -7.56 17.26 -4.71
C LEU A 30 -7.40 16.25 -5.86
N GLY A 31 -8.51 15.65 -6.31
CA GLY A 31 -8.55 14.71 -7.42
C GLY A 31 -8.35 13.25 -7.03
N VAL A 32 -8.30 12.92 -5.74
CA VAL A 32 -8.27 11.53 -5.25
C VAL A 32 -9.70 11.00 -5.26
N THR A 33 -9.98 10.08 -6.18
CA THR A 33 -11.34 9.60 -6.46
C THR A 33 -11.58 8.17 -6.01
N LYS A 34 -10.52 7.43 -5.69
CA LYS A 34 -10.57 6.08 -5.12
C LYS A 34 -9.49 5.94 -4.05
N MET A 35 -9.75 5.13 -3.04
CA MET A 35 -8.83 4.87 -1.94
C MET A 35 -8.90 3.40 -1.52
N ASN A 36 -7.75 2.83 -1.19
CA ASN A 36 -7.63 1.50 -0.62
C ASN A 36 -7.31 1.62 0.88
N ILE A 37 -8.27 1.22 1.71
CA ILE A 37 -8.17 1.28 3.18
C ILE A 37 -7.52 -0.01 3.68
N VAL A 38 -6.44 0.13 4.44
CA VAL A 38 -5.64 -1.01 4.86
C VAL A 38 -5.90 -1.37 6.33
N GLY A 39 -6.42 -2.58 6.53
CA GLY A 39 -6.60 -3.19 7.84
C GLY A 39 -5.45 -4.14 8.14
N PHE A 40 -4.81 -3.99 9.30
CA PHE A 40 -3.57 -4.66 9.67
C PHE A 40 -3.66 -5.45 10.99
N ASP A 41 -4.77 -5.29 11.71
CA ASP A 41 -5.20 -6.04 12.89
C ASP A 41 -6.73 -6.18 12.88
N LYS A 42 -7.29 -6.91 13.83
CA LYS A 42 -8.74 -7.17 13.80
C LYS A 42 -9.60 -5.89 13.83
N PRO A 43 -9.38 -4.91 14.74
CA PRO A 43 -10.19 -3.69 14.76
C PRO A 43 -10.12 -2.89 13.45
N THR A 44 -8.92 -2.75 12.89
CA THR A 44 -8.72 -1.98 11.65
C THR A 44 -9.23 -2.72 10.41
N ILE A 45 -9.19 -4.07 10.39
CA ILE A 45 -9.83 -4.89 9.36
C ILE A 45 -11.35 -4.69 9.39
N ASP A 46 -11.97 -4.86 10.56
CA ASP A 46 -13.43 -4.70 10.71
C ASP A 46 -13.86 -3.30 10.24
N LYS A 47 -13.13 -2.24 10.62
CA LYS A 47 -13.44 -0.86 10.22
C LYS A 47 -13.18 -0.60 8.73
N SER A 48 -12.15 -1.19 8.15
CA SER A 48 -11.87 -1.09 6.71
C SER A 48 -13.01 -1.69 5.88
N LEU A 49 -13.50 -2.87 6.27
CA LEU A 49 -14.62 -3.53 5.61
C LEU A 49 -15.91 -2.70 5.73
N GLU A 50 -16.22 -2.17 6.92
CA GLU A 50 -17.37 -1.27 7.15
C GLU A 50 -17.30 -0.05 6.21
N LEU A 51 -16.16 0.63 6.15
CA LEU A 51 -16.00 1.83 5.33
C LEU A 51 -16.10 1.52 3.83
N SER A 52 -15.51 0.43 3.37
CA SER A 52 -15.58 0.06 1.95
C SER A 52 -16.99 -0.39 1.53
N GLU A 53 -17.79 -0.93 2.43
CA GLU A 53 -19.20 -1.22 2.18
C GLU A 53 -20.06 0.06 2.14
N GLN A 54 -19.74 1.03 3.00
CA GLN A 54 -20.49 2.28 3.11
C GLN A 54 -20.22 3.25 1.95
N TYR A 55 -18.98 3.26 1.40
CA TYR A 55 -18.53 4.22 0.40
C TYR A 55 -18.06 3.53 -0.88
N ASP A 56 -18.69 3.82 -2.01
CA ASP A 56 -18.43 3.16 -3.29
C ASP A 56 -16.98 3.31 -3.78
N GLN A 57 -16.35 4.46 -3.49
CA GLN A 57 -14.97 4.78 -3.87
C GLN A 57 -13.92 4.15 -3.00
N LEU A 58 -14.31 3.51 -1.89
CA LEU A 58 -13.38 2.83 -0.98
C LEU A 58 -13.31 1.33 -1.27
N TYR A 59 -12.10 0.80 -1.14
CA TYR A 59 -11.77 -0.61 -1.21
C TYR A 59 -10.98 -1.01 0.04
N SER A 60 -10.84 -2.30 0.29
CA SER A 60 -10.14 -2.82 1.46
C SER A 60 -8.97 -3.71 1.06
N THR A 61 -7.86 -3.54 1.73
CA THR A 61 -6.79 -4.54 1.86
C THR A 61 -6.80 -5.03 3.29
N ILE A 62 -6.81 -6.34 3.49
CA ILE A 62 -6.86 -6.95 4.82
C ILE A 62 -5.76 -7.98 4.99
N GLY A 63 -5.08 -7.95 6.13
CA GLY A 63 -4.01 -8.87 6.46
C GLY A 63 -3.56 -8.72 7.90
N TRP A 64 -2.47 -9.38 8.25
CA TRP A 64 -1.93 -9.37 9.60
C TRP A 64 -0.51 -8.84 9.59
N HIS A 65 -0.31 -7.69 10.21
CA HIS A 65 0.94 -6.94 10.17
C HIS A 65 2.09 -7.70 10.86
N PRO A 66 3.35 -7.54 10.44
CA PRO A 66 4.48 -8.22 11.05
C PRO A 66 4.69 -7.91 12.53
N THR A 67 4.27 -6.74 13.03
CA THR A 67 4.31 -6.42 14.47
C THR A 67 3.30 -7.21 15.32
N GLU A 68 2.35 -7.87 14.67
CA GLU A 68 1.32 -8.72 15.30
C GLU A 68 1.54 -10.21 14.99
N ALA A 69 2.69 -10.57 14.40
CA ALA A 69 2.94 -11.91 13.89
C ALA A 69 2.82 -13.01 14.95
N GLY A 70 3.25 -12.74 16.19
CA GLY A 70 3.17 -13.69 17.29
C GLY A 70 1.74 -14.06 17.71
N SER A 71 0.77 -13.23 17.38
CA SER A 71 -0.65 -13.48 17.64
C SER A 71 -1.35 -14.23 16.52
N TYR A 72 -0.71 -14.39 15.34
CA TYR A 72 -1.32 -15.00 14.16
C TYR A 72 -1.71 -16.47 14.43
N SER A 73 -2.99 -16.75 14.42
CA SER A 73 -3.56 -18.08 14.72
C SER A 73 -4.43 -18.57 13.58
N GLN A 74 -4.88 -19.82 13.67
CA GLN A 74 -5.82 -20.37 12.69
C GLN A 74 -7.15 -19.62 12.69
N GLU A 75 -7.62 -19.13 13.84
CA GLU A 75 -8.85 -18.34 13.95
C GLU A 75 -8.73 -17.00 13.23
N ILE A 76 -7.54 -16.35 13.32
CA ILE A 76 -7.25 -15.10 12.60
C ILE A 76 -7.19 -15.37 11.10
N GLU A 77 -6.51 -16.45 10.69
CA GLU A 77 -6.46 -16.82 9.28
C GLU A 77 -7.86 -17.11 8.72
N ASP A 78 -8.68 -17.89 9.43
CA ASP A 78 -10.04 -18.22 9.01
C ASP A 78 -10.91 -16.96 8.92
N MET A 79 -10.73 -16.00 9.84
CA MET A 79 -11.39 -14.71 9.81
C MET A 79 -11.00 -13.92 8.54
N ILE A 80 -9.71 -13.80 8.24
CA ILE A 80 -9.23 -13.13 7.02
C ILE A 80 -9.77 -13.85 5.78
N VAL A 81 -9.61 -15.17 5.70
CA VAL A 81 -10.05 -15.99 4.54
C VAL A 81 -11.53 -15.83 4.27
N SER A 82 -12.36 -15.71 5.32
CA SER A 82 -13.82 -15.53 5.18
C SER A 82 -14.21 -14.25 4.44
N GLN A 83 -13.29 -13.27 4.34
CA GLN A 83 -13.53 -11.97 3.72
C GLN A 83 -12.87 -11.83 2.32
N LEU A 84 -11.98 -12.76 1.93
CA LEU A 84 -11.20 -12.61 0.68
C LEU A 84 -12.05 -12.71 -0.61
N ASP A 85 -13.26 -13.25 -0.53
CA ASP A 85 -14.21 -13.31 -1.65
C ASP A 85 -15.13 -12.07 -1.71
N ASN A 86 -15.01 -11.14 -0.74
CA ASN A 86 -15.74 -9.88 -0.77
C ASN A 86 -15.23 -9.00 -1.93
N PRO A 87 -16.10 -8.51 -2.84
CA PRO A 87 -15.67 -7.73 -4.00
C PRO A 87 -15.02 -6.38 -3.64
N LYS A 88 -15.17 -5.93 -2.40
CA LYS A 88 -14.49 -4.74 -1.88
C LYS A 88 -13.09 -5.04 -1.35
N VAL A 89 -12.74 -6.30 -1.11
CA VAL A 89 -11.40 -6.72 -0.72
C VAL A 89 -10.56 -6.93 -1.98
N VAL A 90 -9.61 -6.03 -2.21
CA VAL A 90 -8.82 -5.97 -3.47
C VAL A 90 -7.42 -6.53 -3.34
N ALA A 91 -6.92 -6.73 -2.12
CA ALA A 91 -5.61 -7.30 -1.85
C ALA A 91 -5.56 -7.96 -0.46
N LEU A 92 -4.58 -8.84 -0.26
CA LEU A 92 -4.21 -9.36 1.04
C LEU A 92 -2.99 -8.58 1.56
N GLY A 93 -3.13 -7.97 2.72
CA GLY A 93 -2.10 -7.12 3.35
C GLY A 93 -2.72 -6.27 4.46
N GLU A 94 -1.94 -5.60 5.21
CA GLU A 94 -0.53 -5.34 5.12
C GLU A 94 0.24 -6.51 5.76
N ILE A 95 1.14 -7.14 5.01
CA ILE A 95 1.93 -8.29 5.46
C ILE A 95 3.42 -8.02 5.22
N GLY A 96 4.32 -8.72 5.86
CA GLY A 96 5.74 -8.53 5.58
C GLY A 96 6.64 -8.67 6.78
N LEU A 97 7.68 -7.81 6.85
CA LEU A 97 8.71 -7.87 7.89
C LEU A 97 8.99 -6.48 8.47
N ASP A 98 9.05 -6.38 9.79
CA ASP A 98 9.46 -5.16 10.52
C ASP A 98 10.56 -5.48 11.52
N TYR A 99 11.78 -5.10 11.22
CA TYR A 99 12.92 -5.32 12.12
C TYR A 99 13.27 -4.08 12.94
N TYR A 100 12.51 -3.01 12.78
CA TYR A 100 12.67 -1.82 13.60
C TYR A 100 11.98 -1.99 14.96
N TRP A 101 10.72 -2.40 14.96
CA TRP A 101 9.95 -2.57 16.20
C TRP A 101 10.26 -3.89 16.89
N MET A 102 10.55 -4.95 16.12
CA MET A 102 10.95 -6.29 16.63
C MET A 102 10.04 -6.79 17.77
N GLU A 103 8.74 -6.58 17.66
CA GLU A 103 7.77 -7.09 18.67
C GLU A 103 7.79 -8.63 18.69
N ASP A 104 8.01 -9.25 17.54
CA ASP A 104 8.14 -10.69 17.39
C ASP A 104 9.46 -11.08 16.71
N PRO A 105 10.01 -12.30 17.00
CA PRO A 105 11.21 -12.82 16.36
C PRO A 105 11.11 -12.86 14.84
N LYS A 106 12.23 -12.65 14.14
CA LYS A 106 12.31 -12.67 12.67
C LYS A 106 11.70 -13.92 12.06
N GLU A 107 11.98 -15.08 12.65
CA GLU A 107 11.53 -16.39 12.17
C GLU A 107 10.00 -16.48 12.20
N VAL A 108 9.37 -15.92 13.23
CA VAL A 108 7.90 -15.87 13.35
C VAL A 108 7.33 -14.95 12.30
N GLN A 109 7.89 -13.75 12.13
CA GLN A 109 7.47 -12.82 11.10
C GLN A 109 7.58 -13.44 9.69
N ILE A 110 8.70 -14.10 9.38
CA ILE A 110 8.95 -14.77 8.09
C ILE A 110 7.93 -15.89 7.85
N GLU A 111 7.64 -16.71 8.85
CA GLU A 111 6.65 -17.79 8.72
C GLU A 111 5.26 -17.24 8.41
N VAL A 112 4.81 -16.24 9.16
CA VAL A 112 3.50 -15.60 8.98
C VAL A 112 3.43 -14.89 7.62
N PHE A 113 4.50 -14.22 7.20
CA PHE A 113 4.60 -13.59 5.89
C PHE A 113 4.44 -14.61 4.75
N LYS A 114 5.21 -15.71 4.79
CA LYS A 114 5.11 -16.80 3.80
C LYS A 114 3.70 -17.39 3.74
N ARG A 115 3.10 -17.62 4.89
CA ARG A 115 1.75 -18.18 5.01
C ARG A 115 0.72 -17.27 4.35
N GLN A 116 0.78 -15.96 4.60
CA GLN A 116 -0.15 -14.99 4.02
C GLN A 116 0.08 -14.79 2.50
N ILE A 117 1.32 -14.81 1.99
CA ILE A 117 1.56 -14.85 0.53
C ILE A 117 0.90 -16.09 -0.07
N GLY A 118 0.99 -17.24 0.59
CA GLY A 118 0.31 -18.47 0.16
C GLY A 118 -1.20 -18.31 0.02
N LEU A 119 -1.85 -17.62 0.98
CA LEU A 119 -3.28 -17.30 0.94
C LEU A 119 -3.63 -16.36 -0.23
N SER A 120 -2.86 -15.29 -0.41
CA SER A 120 -3.06 -14.36 -1.53
C SER A 120 -3.05 -15.11 -2.88
N LYS A 121 -2.08 -16.01 -3.08
CA LYS A 121 -2.00 -16.84 -4.29
C LYS A 121 -3.20 -17.78 -4.45
N LYS A 122 -3.62 -18.43 -3.35
CA LYS A 122 -4.76 -19.35 -3.33
C LYS A 122 -6.08 -18.65 -3.71
N HIS A 123 -6.26 -17.42 -3.24
CA HIS A 123 -7.47 -16.62 -3.48
C HIS A 123 -7.35 -15.68 -4.68
N ASN A 124 -6.23 -15.80 -5.44
CA ASN A 124 -6.02 -15.01 -6.66
C ASN A 124 -6.12 -13.49 -6.43
N LEU A 125 -5.56 -13.01 -5.32
CA LEU A 125 -5.43 -11.60 -4.96
C LEU A 125 -3.98 -11.15 -5.04
N PRO A 126 -3.67 -9.89 -5.31
CA PRO A 126 -2.34 -9.34 -5.06
C PRO A 126 -2.10 -9.25 -3.55
N PHE A 127 -0.83 -9.12 -3.14
CA PHE A 127 -0.50 -8.87 -1.75
C PHE A 127 0.25 -7.54 -1.57
N VAL A 128 0.03 -6.89 -0.43
CA VAL A 128 0.64 -5.60 -0.07
C VAL A 128 1.65 -5.80 1.04
N VAL A 129 2.89 -5.36 0.78
CA VAL A 129 4.05 -5.66 1.61
C VAL A 129 4.53 -4.45 2.37
N HIS A 130 4.55 -4.59 3.70
CA HIS A 130 5.32 -3.77 4.61
C HIS A 130 6.75 -4.28 4.72
N THR A 131 7.73 -3.40 4.67
CA THR A 131 9.12 -3.74 4.99
C THR A 131 9.81 -2.57 5.69
N ARG A 132 10.37 -2.83 6.87
CA ARG A 132 11.12 -1.84 7.63
C ARG A 132 12.39 -2.47 8.20
N ASP A 133 13.57 -1.94 7.80
CA ASP A 133 14.88 -2.49 8.14
C ASP A 133 15.05 -3.98 7.78
N ALA A 134 14.28 -4.48 6.78
CA ALA A 134 14.16 -5.89 6.41
C ALA A 134 14.12 -6.14 4.89
N LEU A 135 14.59 -5.17 4.08
CA LEU A 135 14.34 -5.16 2.64
C LEU A 135 14.92 -6.39 1.91
N GLU A 136 16.13 -6.84 2.29
CA GLU A 136 16.78 -8.01 1.69
C GLU A 136 16.06 -9.31 2.05
N ASP A 137 15.74 -9.52 3.34
CA ASP A 137 15.00 -10.69 3.79
C ASP A 137 13.59 -10.72 3.15
N THR A 138 12.96 -9.55 2.99
CA THR A 138 11.67 -9.42 2.27
C THR A 138 11.79 -9.88 0.82
N TYR A 139 12.86 -9.45 0.12
CA TYR A 139 13.13 -9.89 -1.25
C TYR A 139 13.35 -11.40 -1.33
N ASP A 140 14.16 -11.96 -0.43
CA ASP A 140 14.47 -13.39 -0.42
C ASP A 140 13.22 -14.23 -0.15
N VAL A 141 12.36 -13.82 0.78
CA VAL A 141 11.08 -14.50 1.05
C VAL A 141 10.17 -14.47 -0.19
N ILE A 142 9.99 -13.30 -0.81
CA ILE A 142 9.14 -13.18 -2.00
C ILE A 142 9.71 -14.00 -3.17
N LYS A 143 11.03 -14.00 -3.34
CA LYS A 143 11.71 -14.77 -4.38
C LYS A 143 11.55 -16.28 -4.15
N GLU A 144 11.66 -16.75 -2.91
CA GLU A 144 11.50 -18.17 -2.54
C GLU A 144 10.06 -18.64 -2.79
N ILE A 145 9.08 -17.90 -2.28
CA ILE A 145 7.65 -18.28 -2.38
C ILE A 145 7.09 -18.00 -3.77
N GLY A 146 7.63 -17.00 -4.46
CA GLY A 146 7.13 -16.48 -5.73
C GLY A 146 5.85 -15.66 -5.58
N VAL A 147 5.66 -14.71 -6.48
CA VAL A 147 4.42 -13.95 -6.59
C VAL A 147 3.36 -14.79 -7.34
N GLY A 148 2.09 -14.59 -6.99
CA GLY A 148 0.98 -15.20 -7.74
C GLY A 148 0.75 -14.47 -9.08
N PRO A 149 -0.22 -14.91 -9.88
CA PRO A 149 -0.55 -14.28 -11.16
C PRO A 149 -1.01 -12.82 -11.03
N ARG A 150 -1.40 -12.41 -9.83
CA ARG A 150 -1.81 -11.05 -9.50
C ARG A 150 -0.66 -10.15 -9.07
N GLY A 151 0.54 -10.71 -8.86
CA GLY A 151 1.68 -9.94 -8.37
C GLY A 151 1.53 -9.49 -6.91
N GLY A 152 2.19 -8.41 -6.57
CA GLY A 152 2.13 -7.77 -5.26
C GLY A 152 2.59 -6.33 -5.33
N ILE A 153 2.53 -5.64 -4.21
CA ILE A 153 2.84 -4.21 -4.07
C ILE A 153 3.83 -4.04 -2.93
N MET A 154 4.98 -3.43 -3.22
CA MET A 154 5.86 -2.91 -2.18
C MET A 154 5.31 -1.56 -1.75
N HIS A 155 4.64 -1.53 -0.61
CA HIS A 155 4.06 -0.32 -0.01
C HIS A 155 5.16 0.60 0.52
N SER A 156 4.95 1.91 0.43
CA SER A 156 5.80 2.98 0.96
C SER A 156 7.31 2.73 0.73
N TYR A 157 7.65 2.40 -0.50
CA TYR A 157 9.00 1.96 -0.85
C TYR A 157 10.07 2.98 -0.46
N SER A 158 11.10 2.51 0.25
CA SER A 158 12.17 3.35 0.80
C SER A 158 13.58 2.87 0.46
N GLY A 159 13.72 1.91 -0.45
CA GLY A 159 15.00 1.36 -0.89
C GLY A 159 15.61 2.04 -2.11
N SER A 160 16.69 1.45 -2.63
CA SER A 160 17.39 1.91 -3.83
C SER A 160 16.66 1.54 -5.12
N LEU A 161 17.01 2.20 -6.23
CA LEU A 161 16.53 1.84 -7.58
C LEU A 161 16.89 0.39 -7.95
N GLU A 162 18.12 -0.06 -7.62
CA GLU A 162 18.54 -1.43 -7.90
C GLU A 162 17.64 -2.47 -7.23
N MET A 163 17.33 -2.28 -5.94
CA MET A 163 16.48 -3.19 -5.22
C MET A 163 15.02 -3.10 -5.71
N ALA A 164 14.53 -1.89 -6.03
CA ALA A 164 13.21 -1.73 -6.63
C ALA A 164 13.08 -2.50 -7.96
N GLN A 165 14.11 -2.45 -8.81
CA GLN A 165 14.13 -3.21 -10.07
C GLN A 165 14.08 -4.72 -9.83
N LYS A 166 14.79 -5.23 -8.81
CA LYS A 166 14.71 -6.66 -8.44
C LYS A 166 13.29 -7.07 -8.05
N PHE A 167 12.55 -6.24 -7.30
CA PHE A 167 11.14 -6.51 -6.98
C PHE A 167 10.25 -6.45 -8.24
N VAL A 168 10.48 -5.48 -9.12
CA VAL A 168 9.76 -5.38 -10.40
C VAL A 168 9.98 -6.63 -11.26
N ASP A 169 11.21 -7.16 -11.31
CA ASP A 169 11.56 -8.36 -12.05
C ASP A 169 10.86 -9.63 -11.49
N LEU A 170 10.52 -9.62 -10.19
CA LEU A 170 9.68 -10.66 -9.58
C LEU A 170 8.18 -10.50 -9.91
N GLY A 171 7.77 -9.38 -10.51
CA GLY A 171 6.36 -9.09 -10.82
C GLY A 171 5.66 -8.18 -9.82
N MET A 172 6.42 -7.50 -8.94
CA MET A 172 5.87 -6.54 -7.99
C MET A 172 5.63 -5.17 -8.61
N MET A 173 4.71 -4.42 -8.03
CA MET A 173 4.55 -2.97 -8.20
C MET A 173 5.27 -2.24 -7.07
N ILE A 174 5.72 -1.02 -7.33
CA ILE A 174 6.41 -0.17 -6.35
C ILE A 174 5.52 1.04 -6.05
N SER A 175 5.09 1.18 -4.81
CA SER A 175 4.25 2.30 -4.38
C SER A 175 5.07 3.36 -3.64
N PHE A 176 4.85 4.62 -3.98
CA PHE A 176 5.52 5.77 -3.40
C PHE A 176 4.58 6.58 -2.54
N SER A 177 4.98 6.81 -1.28
CA SER A 177 4.29 7.66 -0.31
C SER A 177 4.87 9.07 -0.23
N GLY A 178 4.43 9.86 0.75
CA GLY A 178 4.94 11.20 1.01
C GLY A 178 6.45 11.29 1.15
N VAL A 179 7.14 10.19 1.44
CA VAL A 179 8.62 10.09 1.54
C VAL A 179 9.32 10.57 0.27
N VAL A 180 8.77 10.31 -0.92
CA VAL A 180 9.38 10.76 -2.19
C VAL A 180 9.56 12.28 -2.28
N THR A 181 8.77 13.03 -1.50
CA THR A 181 8.86 14.50 -1.44
C THR A 181 9.97 15.01 -0.51
N PHE A 182 10.58 14.13 0.31
CA PHE A 182 11.54 14.56 1.33
C PHE A 182 12.89 14.86 0.69
N LYS A 183 13.48 16.00 1.08
CA LYS A 183 14.75 16.50 0.50
C LYS A 183 15.92 15.49 0.56
N LYS A 184 15.92 14.62 1.57
CA LYS A 184 17.01 13.66 1.80
C LYS A 184 16.70 12.25 1.26
N ALA A 185 15.52 12.00 0.71
CA ALA A 185 15.12 10.70 0.19
C ALA A 185 15.61 10.47 -1.25
N LEU A 186 16.93 10.62 -1.48
CA LEU A 186 17.52 10.62 -2.82
C LEU A 186 17.33 9.27 -3.52
N ASP A 187 17.51 8.15 -2.82
CA ASP A 187 17.36 6.81 -3.40
C ASP A 187 15.90 6.54 -3.82
N VAL A 188 14.94 6.99 -3.00
CA VAL A 188 13.50 6.91 -3.31
C VAL A 188 13.15 7.76 -4.53
N GLN A 189 13.72 8.97 -4.63
CA GLN A 189 13.53 9.86 -5.77
C GLN A 189 14.13 9.28 -7.03
N GLU A 190 15.32 8.68 -6.96
CA GLU A 190 15.96 7.99 -8.07
C GLU A 190 15.11 6.82 -8.56
N ALA A 191 14.57 6.00 -7.65
CA ALA A 191 13.66 4.91 -7.99
C ALA A 191 12.38 5.44 -8.64
N ALA A 192 11.74 6.46 -8.05
CA ALA A 192 10.53 7.08 -8.61
C ALA A 192 10.77 7.70 -9.98
N GLN A 193 11.96 8.23 -10.25
CA GLN A 193 12.33 8.82 -11.53
C GLN A 193 12.56 7.79 -12.63
N ASN A 194 13.20 6.65 -12.31
CA ASN A 194 13.77 5.75 -13.31
C ASN A 194 13.05 4.42 -13.50
N LEU A 195 12.21 3.97 -12.57
CA LEU A 195 11.41 2.76 -12.75
C LEU A 195 10.43 2.90 -13.94
N PRO A 196 10.07 1.81 -14.63
CA PRO A 196 9.00 1.83 -15.63
C PRO A 196 7.72 2.45 -15.06
N LEU A 197 7.12 3.40 -15.78
CA LEU A 197 5.95 4.14 -15.30
C LEU A 197 4.73 3.22 -15.07
N ASP A 198 4.64 2.11 -15.80
CA ASP A 198 3.61 1.08 -15.65
C ASP A 198 3.83 0.13 -14.47
N ARG A 199 4.88 0.37 -13.67
CA ARG A 199 5.25 -0.41 -12.48
C ARG A 199 5.18 0.38 -11.18
N ILE A 200 4.76 1.64 -11.23
CA ILE A 200 4.67 2.48 -10.03
C ILE A 200 3.22 2.76 -9.63
N LEU A 201 3.03 2.95 -8.33
CA LEU A 201 1.79 3.37 -7.68
C LEU A 201 2.07 4.58 -6.79
N VAL A 202 1.00 5.23 -6.34
CA VAL A 202 1.06 6.37 -5.41
C VAL A 202 0.11 6.15 -4.26
N GLU A 203 0.51 6.61 -3.09
CA GLU A 203 -0.25 6.45 -1.85
C GLU A 203 0.04 7.58 -0.86
N THR A 204 -0.72 7.63 0.22
CA THR A 204 -0.43 8.54 1.34
C THR A 204 0.23 7.87 2.52
N ASP A 205 -0.21 6.68 2.87
CA ASP A 205 0.03 6.08 4.18
C ASP A 205 -0.52 6.97 5.34
N ALA A 206 -1.60 7.72 5.06
CA ALA A 206 -2.19 8.60 6.06
C ALA A 206 -2.77 7.78 7.24
N PRO A 207 -2.58 8.25 8.49
CA PRO A 207 -2.16 9.60 8.94
C PRO A 207 -0.65 9.83 9.02
N TYR A 208 0.17 8.89 8.56
CA TYR A 208 1.64 8.93 8.65
C TYR A 208 2.26 9.62 7.42
N LEU A 209 3.57 9.89 7.45
CA LEU A 209 4.41 10.26 6.32
C LEU A 209 3.94 11.50 5.51
N ALA A 210 3.37 12.51 6.16
CA ALA A 210 2.88 13.72 5.49
C ALA A 210 3.92 14.29 4.50
N PRO A 211 3.54 14.51 3.21
CA PRO A 211 4.46 15.01 2.19
C PRO A 211 4.84 16.48 2.42
N VAL A 212 5.91 16.93 1.75
CA VAL A 212 6.18 18.37 1.59
C VAL A 212 5.09 18.93 0.64
N PRO A 213 4.47 20.09 0.96
CA PRO A 213 4.80 21.07 2.02
C PRO A 213 4.08 20.84 3.35
N LYS A 214 3.43 19.73 3.57
CA LYS A 214 2.62 19.43 4.76
C LYS A 214 3.37 18.73 5.88
N ARG A 215 4.66 18.47 5.70
CA ARG A 215 5.50 17.75 6.66
C ARG A 215 5.44 18.38 8.06
N GLY A 216 5.42 17.50 9.09
CA GLY A 216 5.26 17.92 10.49
C GLY A 216 3.80 18.13 10.94
N ARG A 217 2.85 17.82 10.06
CA ARG A 217 1.41 17.77 10.36
C ARG A 217 0.93 16.32 10.18
N GLU A 218 -0.26 16.02 10.65
CA GLU A 218 -0.95 14.79 10.33
C GLU A 218 -1.19 14.70 8.81
N ASN A 219 -0.92 13.54 8.24
CA ASN A 219 -1.17 13.30 6.81
C ASN A 219 -2.67 13.11 6.56
N ARG A 220 -3.12 13.42 5.36
CA ARG A 220 -4.52 13.31 4.92
C ARG A 220 -4.59 12.60 3.57
N THR A 221 -5.63 11.84 3.34
CA THR A 221 -5.83 11.03 2.11
C THR A 221 -5.69 11.85 0.81
N GLY A 222 -6.15 13.10 0.79
CA GLY A 222 -5.98 13.99 -0.36
C GLY A 222 -4.54 14.36 -0.69
N TYR A 223 -3.60 14.17 0.23
CA TYR A 223 -2.20 14.56 0.01
C TYR A 223 -1.44 13.63 -0.93
N THR A 224 -2.03 12.53 -1.40
CA THR A 224 -1.52 11.74 -2.55
C THR A 224 -1.25 12.64 -3.75
N ARG A 225 -1.97 13.75 -3.88
CA ARG A 225 -1.76 14.76 -4.91
C ARG A 225 -0.32 15.28 -4.92
N TYR A 226 0.28 15.56 -3.77
CA TYR A 226 1.66 16.04 -3.68
C TYR A 226 2.69 14.97 -4.06
N VAL A 227 2.37 13.69 -3.86
CA VAL A 227 3.19 12.56 -4.32
C VAL A 227 3.20 12.52 -5.85
N VAL A 228 2.02 12.60 -6.47
CA VAL A 228 1.88 12.68 -7.93
C VAL A 228 2.65 13.87 -8.52
N ASP A 229 2.47 15.06 -7.95
CA ASP A 229 3.14 16.29 -8.41
C ASP A 229 4.67 16.17 -8.32
N LYS A 230 5.18 15.54 -7.24
CA LYS A 230 6.62 15.31 -7.07
C LYS A 230 7.18 14.30 -8.08
N ILE A 231 6.48 13.21 -8.32
CA ILE A 231 6.91 12.23 -9.33
C ILE A 231 6.89 12.86 -10.75
N ALA A 232 5.89 13.68 -11.04
CA ALA A 232 5.80 14.41 -12.29
C ALA A 232 7.01 15.35 -12.47
N GLU A 233 7.36 16.13 -11.44
CA GLU A 233 8.56 16.98 -11.41
C GLU A 233 9.84 16.17 -11.70
N LEU A 234 10.05 15.05 -10.99
CA LEU A 234 11.24 14.20 -11.13
C LEU A 234 11.39 13.62 -12.54
N ARG A 235 10.28 13.31 -13.19
CA ARG A 235 10.24 12.68 -14.52
C ARG A 235 10.15 13.68 -15.69
N GLY A 236 9.93 14.96 -15.41
CA GLY A 236 9.65 15.96 -16.45
C GLY A 236 8.34 15.70 -17.17
N LEU A 237 7.36 15.13 -16.48
CA LEU A 237 6.00 14.86 -16.96
C LEU A 237 5.00 15.84 -16.33
N THR A 238 3.78 15.87 -16.86
CA THR A 238 2.67 16.57 -16.20
C THR A 238 2.08 15.73 -15.08
N SER A 239 1.46 16.37 -14.09
CA SER A 239 0.74 15.67 -13.02
C SER A 239 -0.41 14.82 -13.57
N GLU A 240 -1.04 15.23 -14.68
CA GLU A 240 -2.08 14.49 -15.36
C GLU A 240 -1.58 13.17 -15.96
N GLU A 241 -0.38 13.17 -16.54
CA GLU A 241 0.24 11.96 -17.11
C GLU A 241 0.59 10.96 -16.02
N VAL A 242 1.19 11.42 -14.92
CA VAL A 242 1.53 10.54 -13.79
C VAL A 242 0.26 10.03 -13.10
N ALA A 243 -0.71 10.90 -12.81
CA ALA A 243 -1.97 10.51 -12.21
C ALA A 243 -2.69 9.45 -13.02
N ARG A 244 -2.80 9.64 -14.35
CA ARG A 244 -3.42 8.66 -15.24
C ARG A 244 -2.69 7.33 -15.21
N ALA A 245 -1.35 7.34 -15.37
CA ALA A 245 -0.58 6.10 -15.41
C ALA A 245 -0.70 5.32 -14.09
N THR A 246 -0.58 5.99 -12.93
CA THR A 246 -0.67 5.35 -11.62
C THR A 246 -2.10 4.92 -11.28
N TYR A 247 -3.11 5.67 -11.73
CA TYR A 247 -4.52 5.25 -11.61
C TYR A 247 -4.79 3.97 -12.42
N ASP A 248 -4.39 3.94 -13.69
CA ASP A 248 -4.56 2.77 -14.56
C ASP A 248 -3.80 1.55 -14.00
N ASN A 249 -2.61 1.78 -13.42
CA ASN A 249 -1.85 0.73 -12.73
C ASN A 249 -2.61 0.19 -11.51
N ALA A 250 -3.19 1.06 -10.69
CA ALA A 250 -3.98 0.66 -9.52
C ALA A 250 -5.22 -0.13 -9.93
N MET A 251 -5.96 0.35 -10.93
CA MET A 251 -7.11 -0.36 -11.49
C MET A 251 -6.73 -1.76 -12.00
N ARG A 252 -5.57 -1.87 -12.66
CA ARG A 252 -5.06 -3.14 -13.17
C ARG A 252 -4.66 -4.10 -12.07
N ILE A 253 -3.87 -3.68 -11.07
CA ILE A 253 -3.38 -4.57 -10.01
C ILE A 253 -4.53 -5.05 -9.12
N PHE A 254 -5.49 -4.19 -8.82
CA PHE A 254 -6.67 -4.52 -8.02
C PHE A 254 -7.83 -5.11 -8.83
N TRP A 255 -7.69 -5.28 -10.15
CA TRP A 255 -8.71 -5.83 -11.06
C TRP A 255 -10.05 -5.11 -11.01
N LEU A 256 -10.01 -3.83 -10.89
CA LEU A 256 -11.20 -2.99 -10.90
C LEU A 256 -11.53 -2.55 -12.34
N ASN A 257 -12.82 -2.41 -12.58
CA ASN A 257 -13.35 -1.81 -13.81
C ASN A 257 -13.95 -0.44 -13.49
N ASP A 258 -13.79 0.53 -14.41
CA ASP A 258 -14.46 1.84 -14.29
C ASP A 258 -15.97 1.69 -14.51
#